data_f61f0056c8d7b82455e6e40a380a15e3
#
_entry.id   f61f0056c8d7b82455e6e40a380a15e3
#
_cell.length_a   1.000
_cell.length_b   1.000
_cell.length_c   1.000
_cell.angle_alpha   90.00
_cell.angle_beta   90.00
_cell.angle_gamma   90.00
#
_symmetry.space_group_name_H-M   'P 1'
#
loop_
_entity.id
_entity.type
_entity.pdbx_description
1 polymer ?
#
loop_
_entity_poly.entity_id
_entity_poly.type
_entity_poly.pdbx_seq_one_letter_code
_entity_poly.pdbx_strand_id
1 'polypeptide(L)'
;APALEALGDASAAMSDGRYHAAVKHARVAKNLSPQDATIRETLGLSAYRLGDWETALSELRAYRRMAGEATHLPIEMDVLRAMNRDRDVTKAWETLQKADVSPSVWKEGKVVYGSFLLENGDANGAWDLTGPDRVGPNANDADLRVWYVAARAAASNGDTATARRSADAIVLNDPSFAGHDALDSEIAKSS
;
A
#
# COMPACT_ATOMS: atom_id res chain seq x y z
N ALA A 1 -27.74 9.95 -14.56
CA ALA A 1 -28.39 10.02 -13.23
C ALA A 1 -27.49 10.81 -12.27
N PRO A 2 -28.03 11.59 -11.31
CA PRO A 2 -27.23 12.49 -10.44
C PRO A 2 -26.09 11.81 -9.69
N ALA A 3 -26.27 10.54 -9.27
CA ALA A 3 -25.21 9.78 -8.60
C ALA A 3 -24.01 9.51 -9.51
N LEU A 4 -24.23 9.20 -10.79
CA LEU A 4 -23.16 8.97 -11.77
C LEU A 4 -22.41 10.27 -12.11
N GLU A 5 -23.11 11.38 -12.17
CA GLU A 5 -22.49 12.70 -12.38
C GLU A 5 -21.57 13.04 -11.18
N ALA A 6 -22.08 12.93 -9.96
CA ALA A 6 -21.27 13.16 -8.77
C ALA A 6 -20.09 12.17 -8.64
N LEU A 7 -20.25 10.92 -9.07
CA LEU A 7 -19.15 9.94 -9.14
C LEU A 7 -18.12 10.34 -10.20
N GLY A 8 -18.54 10.82 -11.35
CA GLY A 8 -17.66 11.34 -12.41
C GLY A 8 -16.84 12.52 -11.92
N ASP A 9 -17.47 13.48 -11.23
CA ASP A 9 -16.79 14.63 -10.61
C ASP A 9 -15.77 14.19 -9.54
N ALA A 10 -16.12 13.18 -8.74
CA ALA A 10 -15.21 12.62 -7.74
C ALA A 10 -13.97 11.99 -8.40
N SER A 11 -14.18 11.19 -9.46
CA SER A 11 -13.09 10.53 -10.19
C SER A 11 -12.18 11.54 -10.89
N ALA A 12 -12.75 12.57 -11.51
CA ALA A 12 -11.98 13.66 -12.12
C ALA A 12 -11.16 14.42 -11.07
N ALA A 13 -11.78 14.78 -9.95
CA ALA A 13 -11.07 15.45 -8.85
C ALA A 13 -9.94 14.60 -8.26
N MET A 14 -10.13 13.27 -8.17
CA MET A 14 -9.10 12.34 -7.70
C MET A 14 -7.92 12.28 -8.68
N SER A 15 -8.19 12.20 -9.98
CA SER A 15 -7.15 12.21 -11.02
C SER A 15 -6.33 13.49 -11.03
N ASP A 16 -6.96 14.62 -10.71
CA ASP A 16 -6.30 15.94 -10.60
C ASP A 16 -5.57 16.16 -9.26
N GLY A 17 -5.57 15.16 -8.36
CA GLY A 17 -4.98 15.29 -7.02
C GLY A 17 -5.78 16.19 -6.06
N ARG A 18 -7.00 16.59 -6.43
CA ARG A 18 -7.90 17.43 -5.61
C ARG A 18 -8.72 16.56 -4.64
N TYR A 19 -8.03 15.90 -3.70
CA TYR A 19 -8.63 14.85 -2.85
C TYR A 19 -9.77 15.36 -1.95
N HIS A 20 -9.70 16.59 -1.44
CA HIS A 20 -10.82 17.19 -0.70
C HIS A 20 -12.09 17.30 -1.55
N ALA A 21 -11.96 17.74 -2.80
CA ALA A 21 -13.08 17.79 -3.73
C ALA A 21 -13.59 16.39 -4.08
N ALA A 22 -12.68 15.43 -4.31
CA ALA A 22 -13.03 14.05 -4.58
C ALA A 22 -13.88 13.44 -3.46
N VAL A 23 -13.46 13.57 -2.21
CA VAL A 23 -14.23 13.10 -1.05
C VAL A 23 -15.60 13.78 -0.96
N LYS A 24 -15.67 15.10 -1.21
CA LYS A 24 -16.95 15.84 -1.20
C LYS A 24 -17.93 15.30 -2.25
N HIS A 25 -17.49 15.14 -3.50
CA HIS A 25 -18.33 14.64 -4.58
C HIS A 25 -18.71 13.16 -4.39
N ALA A 26 -17.77 12.32 -3.92
CA ALA A 26 -18.05 10.92 -3.62
C ALA A 26 -19.07 10.75 -2.47
N ARG A 27 -19.06 11.63 -1.47
CA ARG A 27 -20.11 11.67 -0.41
C ARG A 27 -21.48 12.02 -0.98
N VAL A 28 -21.56 12.95 -1.92
CA VAL A 28 -22.81 13.27 -2.63
C VAL A 28 -23.31 12.04 -3.40
N ALA A 29 -22.44 11.40 -4.18
CA ALA A 29 -22.77 10.18 -4.90
C ALA A 29 -23.28 9.08 -3.96
N LYS A 30 -22.60 8.86 -2.84
CA LYS A 30 -22.99 7.88 -1.80
C LYS A 30 -24.36 8.16 -1.20
N ASN A 31 -24.71 9.42 -0.94
CA ASN A 31 -26.03 9.77 -0.42
C ASN A 31 -27.16 9.45 -1.42
N LEU A 32 -26.86 9.55 -2.71
CA LEU A 32 -27.80 9.24 -3.79
C LEU A 32 -27.88 7.75 -4.12
N SER A 33 -26.80 7.01 -3.95
CA SER A 33 -26.70 5.57 -4.22
C SER A 33 -25.82 4.84 -3.21
N PRO A 34 -26.32 4.61 -1.99
CA PRO A 34 -25.48 4.08 -0.89
C PRO A 34 -25.07 2.61 -1.03
N GLN A 35 -25.70 1.88 -1.96
CA GLN A 35 -25.42 0.46 -2.23
C GLN A 35 -24.56 0.24 -3.49
N ASP A 36 -23.94 1.30 -4.00
CA ASP A 36 -23.04 1.20 -5.16
C ASP A 36 -21.60 0.96 -4.67
N ALA A 37 -21.03 -0.19 -5.06
CA ALA A 37 -19.67 -0.57 -4.65
C ALA A 37 -18.61 0.38 -5.22
N THR A 38 -18.76 0.85 -6.46
CA THR A 38 -17.82 1.76 -7.13
C THR A 38 -17.75 3.12 -6.40
N ILE A 39 -18.90 3.59 -5.91
CA ILE A 39 -18.96 4.83 -5.10
C ILE A 39 -18.22 4.64 -3.77
N ARG A 40 -18.39 3.47 -3.12
CA ARG A 40 -17.67 3.14 -1.89
C ARG A 40 -16.17 3.08 -2.12
N GLU A 41 -15.74 2.44 -3.20
CA GLU A 41 -14.35 2.38 -3.64
C GLU A 41 -13.77 3.78 -3.84
N THR A 42 -14.43 4.59 -4.67
CA THR A 42 -13.97 5.96 -4.98
C THR A 42 -13.87 6.82 -3.73
N LEU A 43 -14.85 6.75 -2.82
CA LEU A 43 -14.82 7.48 -1.56
C LEU A 43 -13.68 6.99 -0.66
N GLY A 44 -13.51 5.68 -0.53
CA GLY A 44 -12.47 5.06 0.29
C GLY A 44 -11.07 5.42 -0.18
N LEU A 45 -10.82 5.31 -1.49
CA LEU A 45 -9.52 5.65 -2.09
C LEU A 45 -9.23 7.16 -2.00
N SER A 46 -10.24 8.01 -2.24
CA SER A 46 -10.09 9.47 -2.09
C SER A 46 -9.78 9.87 -0.64
N ALA A 47 -10.47 9.25 0.33
CA ALA A 47 -10.24 9.47 1.75
C ALA A 47 -8.84 8.99 2.18
N TYR A 48 -8.37 7.85 1.67
CA TYR A 48 -7.02 7.36 1.88
C TYR A 48 -5.96 8.37 1.42
N ARG A 49 -6.11 8.89 0.20
CA ARG A 49 -5.19 9.90 -0.36
C ARG A 49 -5.21 11.22 0.43
N LEU A 50 -6.31 11.50 1.10
CA LEU A 50 -6.48 12.68 1.96
C LEU A 50 -5.93 12.47 3.39
N GLY A 51 -5.72 11.23 3.82
CA GLY A 51 -5.36 10.88 5.20
C GLY A 51 -6.57 10.82 6.15
N ASP A 52 -7.80 10.79 5.61
CA ASP A 52 -9.03 10.53 6.39
C ASP A 52 -9.17 9.01 6.61
N TRP A 53 -8.37 8.50 7.57
CA TRP A 53 -8.22 7.06 7.80
C TRP A 53 -9.52 6.37 8.19
N GLU A 54 -10.35 7.01 9.01
CA GLU A 54 -11.62 6.43 9.45
C GLU A 54 -12.60 6.26 8.28
N THR A 55 -12.76 7.30 7.46
CA THR A 55 -13.59 7.22 6.24
C THR A 55 -13.01 6.18 5.27
N ALA A 56 -11.70 6.21 5.02
CA ALA A 56 -11.03 5.25 4.12
C ALA A 56 -11.31 3.80 4.54
N LEU A 57 -11.06 3.46 5.80
CA LEU A 57 -11.25 2.10 6.31
C LEU A 57 -12.71 1.65 6.25
N SER A 58 -13.63 2.53 6.63
CA SER A 58 -15.07 2.24 6.61
C SER A 58 -15.57 1.95 5.20
N GLU A 59 -15.19 2.78 4.24
CA GLU A 59 -15.68 2.68 2.86
C GLU A 59 -15.01 1.53 2.08
N LEU A 60 -13.71 1.29 2.26
CA LEU A 60 -13.02 0.16 1.64
C LEU A 60 -13.53 -1.18 2.17
N ARG A 61 -13.80 -1.28 3.47
CA ARG A 61 -14.46 -2.46 4.04
C ARG A 61 -15.88 -2.66 3.51
N ALA A 62 -16.63 -1.58 3.28
CA ALA A 62 -17.95 -1.65 2.66
C ALA A 62 -17.83 -2.14 1.20
N TYR A 63 -16.91 -1.57 0.42
CA TYR A 63 -16.59 -2.04 -0.94
C TYR A 63 -16.30 -3.55 -0.94
N ARG A 64 -15.35 -4.02 -0.13
CA ARG A 64 -14.95 -5.42 -0.07
C ARG A 64 -16.13 -6.36 0.25
N ARG A 65 -17.02 -5.96 1.16
CA ARG A 65 -18.23 -6.76 1.46
C ARG A 65 -19.22 -6.80 0.31
N MET A 66 -19.32 -5.71 -0.47
CA MET A 66 -20.28 -5.58 -1.56
C MET A 66 -19.76 -6.22 -2.85
N ALA A 67 -18.49 -5.99 -3.19
CA ALA A 67 -17.85 -6.53 -4.39
C ALA A 67 -17.38 -7.98 -4.23
N GLY A 68 -17.13 -8.43 -2.99
CA GLY A 68 -16.54 -9.75 -2.73
C GLY A 68 -15.05 -9.85 -3.09
N GLU A 69 -14.38 -8.71 -3.28
CA GLU A 69 -13.00 -8.65 -3.77
C GLU A 69 -12.05 -8.12 -2.70
N ALA A 70 -10.84 -8.69 -2.63
CA ALA A 70 -9.79 -8.30 -1.69
C ALA A 70 -8.74 -7.34 -2.30
N THR A 71 -9.05 -6.73 -3.44
CA THR A 71 -8.12 -5.88 -4.21
C THR A 71 -7.51 -4.74 -3.40
N HIS A 72 -8.29 -4.11 -2.53
CA HIS A 72 -7.84 -2.99 -1.69
C HIS A 72 -7.45 -3.38 -0.26
N LEU A 73 -7.33 -4.66 0.03
CA LEU A 73 -6.92 -5.13 1.35
C LEU A 73 -5.53 -4.62 1.79
N PRO A 74 -4.54 -4.49 0.88
CA PRO A 74 -3.28 -3.81 1.22
C PRO A 74 -3.47 -2.36 1.69
N ILE A 75 -4.39 -1.62 1.08
CA ILE A 75 -4.71 -0.24 1.50
C ILE A 75 -5.42 -0.24 2.87
N GLU A 76 -6.35 -1.18 3.11
CA GLU A 76 -6.95 -1.34 4.44
C GLU A 76 -5.88 -1.61 5.52
N MET A 77 -4.86 -2.46 5.22
CA MET A 77 -3.73 -2.72 6.12
C MET A 77 -2.89 -1.45 6.37
N ASP A 78 -2.62 -0.67 5.33
CA ASP A 78 -1.84 0.57 5.47
C ASP A 78 -2.58 1.61 6.32
N VAL A 79 -3.89 1.74 6.12
CA VAL A 79 -4.75 2.58 6.98
C VAL A 79 -4.72 2.10 8.44
N LEU A 80 -4.85 0.80 8.67
CA LEU A 80 -4.80 0.21 10.02
C LEU A 80 -3.45 0.45 10.69
N ARG A 81 -2.34 0.36 9.94
CA ARG A 81 -0.99 0.69 10.38
C ARG A 81 -0.89 2.17 10.77
N ALA A 82 -1.37 3.09 9.93
CA ALA A 82 -1.42 4.53 10.22
C ALA A 82 -2.27 4.87 11.46
N MET A 83 -3.27 4.04 11.76
CA MET A 83 -4.11 4.16 12.97
C MET A 83 -3.53 3.44 14.21
N ASN A 84 -2.32 2.86 14.14
CA ASN A 84 -1.68 2.06 15.19
C ASN A 84 -2.56 0.88 15.66
N ARG A 85 -3.26 0.23 14.72
CA ARG A 85 -4.15 -0.91 14.99
C ARG A 85 -3.48 -2.23 14.66
N ASP A 86 -2.35 -2.52 15.28
CA ASP A 86 -1.42 -3.62 14.97
C ASP A 86 -2.09 -5.00 14.87
N ARG A 87 -2.99 -5.31 15.82
CA ARG A 87 -3.74 -6.59 15.78
C ARG A 87 -4.63 -6.71 14.54
N ASP A 88 -5.17 -5.60 14.08
CA ASP A 88 -6.04 -5.59 12.89
C ASP A 88 -5.21 -5.63 11.60
N VAL A 89 -4.00 -5.06 11.58
CA VAL A 89 -3.02 -5.23 10.49
C VAL A 89 -2.71 -6.70 10.29
N THR A 90 -2.36 -7.43 11.37
CA THR A 90 -2.07 -8.87 11.31
C THR A 90 -3.26 -9.67 10.80
N LYS A 91 -4.47 -9.40 11.28
CA LYS A 91 -5.69 -10.07 10.79
C LYS A 91 -5.98 -9.80 9.31
N ALA A 92 -5.74 -8.56 8.86
CA ALA A 92 -5.93 -8.20 7.45
C ALA A 92 -4.89 -8.93 6.57
N TRP A 93 -3.65 -9.06 7.03
CA TRP A 93 -2.63 -9.86 6.37
C TRP A 93 -3.04 -11.35 6.26
N GLU A 94 -3.50 -11.97 7.35
CA GLU A 94 -4.02 -13.35 7.35
C GLU A 94 -5.19 -13.53 6.37
N THR A 95 -6.01 -12.50 6.22
CA THR A 95 -7.12 -12.49 5.26
C THR A 95 -6.60 -12.43 3.82
N LEU A 96 -5.60 -11.58 3.56
CA LEU A 96 -4.98 -11.46 2.24
C LEU A 96 -4.30 -12.76 1.81
N GLN A 97 -3.64 -13.47 2.73
CA GLN A 97 -2.99 -14.75 2.46
C GLN A 97 -3.96 -15.84 1.97
N LYS A 98 -5.24 -15.72 2.30
CA LYS A 98 -6.30 -16.67 1.93
C LYS A 98 -7.12 -16.22 0.74
N ALA A 99 -6.92 -14.98 0.29
CA ALA A 99 -7.68 -14.39 -0.80
C ALA A 99 -7.08 -14.74 -2.16
N ASP A 100 -7.94 -14.91 -3.16
CA ASP A 100 -7.51 -15.00 -4.55
C ASP A 100 -7.32 -13.57 -5.08
N VAL A 101 -6.07 -13.15 -5.20
CA VAL A 101 -5.70 -11.80 -5.62
C VAL A 101 -4.63 -11.83 -6.71
N SER A 102 -4.56 -10.77 -7.49
CA SER A 102 -3.51 -10.62 -8.52
C SER A 102 -2.11 -10.60 -7.89
N PRO A 103 -1.05 -10.98 -8.65
CA PRO A 103 0.33 -10.87 -8.19
C PRO A 103 0.72 -9.45 -7.75
N SER A 104 0.15 -8.42 -8.37
CA SER A 104 0.38 -7.02 -8.02
C SER A 104 -0.18 -6.69 -6.62
N VAL A 105 -1.42 -7.08 -6.34
CA VAL A 105 -2.05 -6.91 -5.02
C VAL A 105 -1.29 -7.67 -3.93
N TRP A 106 -0.83 -8.89 -4.26
CA TRP A 106 -0.03 -9.69 -3.35
C TRP A 106 1.29 -9.01 -2.98
N LYS A 107 2.01 -8.47 -3.99
CA LYS A 107 3.25 -7.72 -3.75
C LYS A 107 3.01 -6.46 -2.92
N GLU A 108 1.94 -5.71 -3.19
CA GLU A 108 1.57 -4.54 -2.39
C GLU A 108 1.30 -4.93 -0.93
N GLY A 109 0.61 -6.04 -0.70
CA GLY A 109 0.41 -6.58 0.64
C GLY A 109 1.72 -6.91 1.36
N LYS A 110 2.69 -7.51 0.65
CA LYS A 110 4.04 -7.76 1.19
C LYS A 110 4.76 -6.46 1.57
N VAL A 111 4.65 -5.42 0.75
CA VAL A 111 5.25 -4.11 1.02
C VAL A 111 4.68 -3.52 2.32
N VAL A 112 3.36 -3.51 2.46
CA VAL A 112 2.70 -2.94 3.64
C VAL A 112 3.00 -3.76 4.89
N TYR A 113 2.85 -5.09 4.83
CA TYR A 113 3.07 -5.94 5.99
C TYR A 113 4.55 -6.03 6.37
N GLY A 114 5.45 -6.08 5.40
CA GLY A 114 6.90 -6.03 5.64
C GLY A 114 7.33 -4.72 6.30
N SER A 115 6.76 -3.58 5.85
CA SER A 115 6.99 -2.29 6.51
C SER A 115 6.48 -2.27 7.95
N PHE A 116 5.30 -2.85 8.19
CA PHE A 116 4.74 -3.02 9.53
C PHE A 116 5.65 -3.85 10.44
N LEU A 117 6.21 -4.95 9.94
CA LEU A 117 7.16 -5.78 10.69
C LEU A 117 8.42 -4.99 11.06
N LEU A 118 8.99 -4.22 10.12
CA LEU A 118 10.14 -3.35 10.37
C LEU A 118 9.86 -2.29 11.44
N GLU A 119 8.72 -1.64 11.39
CA GLU A 119 8.30 -0.64 12.39
C GLU A 119 8.15 -1.24 13.80
N ASN A 120 7.82 -2.53 13.87
CA ASN A 120 7.70 -3.28 15.11
C ASN A 120 9.00 -4.01 15.52
N GLY A 121 10.11 -3.75 14.82
CA GLY A 121 11.43 -4.29 15.16
C GLY A 121 11.67 -5.74 14.70
N ASP A 122 10.75 -6.31 13.91
CA ASP A 122 10.89 -7.67 13.34
C ASP A 122 11.54 -7.61 11.95
N ALA A 123 12.82 -7.27 11.90
CA ALA A 123 13.57 -7.22 10.65
C ALA A 123 13.76 -8.62 10.02
N ASN A 124 13.84 -9.67 10.82
CA ASN A 124 13.92 -11.04 10.32
C ASN A 124 12.64 -11.44 9.61
N GLY A 125 11.48 -11.24 10.25
CA GLY A 125 10.18 -11.51 9.62
C GLY A 125 9.94 -10.69 8.36
N ALA A 126 10.38 -9.43 8.34
CA ALA A 126 10.32 -8.59 7.15
C ALA A 126 11.18 -9.15 6.01
N TRP A 127 12.40 -9.62 6.32
CA TRP A 127 13.28 -10.26 5.34
C TRP A 127 12.70 -11.58 4.83
N ASP A 128 12.22 -12.44 5.70
CA ASP A 128 11.61 -13.73 5.33
C ASP A 128 10.42 -13.55 4.38
N LEU A 129 9.69 -12.46 4.56
CA LEU A 129 8.54 -12.12 3.73
C LEU A 129 8.92 -11.51 2.37
N THR A 130 9.90 -10.60 2.34
CA THR A 130 10.17 -9.73 1.20
C THR A 130 11.50 -10.01 0.50
N GLY A 131 12.40 -10.77 1.15
CA GLY A 131 13.71 -11.09 0.60
C GLY A 131 13.60 -11.81 -0.75
N PRO A 132 14.19 -11.26 -1.83
CA PRO A 132 14.16 -11.89 -3.13
C PRO A 132 15.23 -12.98 -3.24
N ASP A 133 14.95 -14.03 -3.99
CA ASP A 133 15.98 -15.03 -4.36
C ASP A 133 17.13 -14.40 -5.14
N ARG A 134 16.80 -13.40 -5.96
CA ARG A 134 17.77 -12.60 -6.73
C ARG A 134 17.17 -11.26 -7.11
N VAL A 135 18.03 -10.26 -7.28
CA VAL A 135 17.72 -8.95 -7.85
C VAL A 135 18.44 -8.78 -9.21
N GLY A 136 17.88 -7.99 -10.11
CA GLY A 136 18.49 -7.78 -11.43
C GLY A 136 17.71 -6.78 -12.30
N PRO A 137 18.06 -6.68 -13.60
CA PRO A 137 17.37 -5.78 -14.52
C PRO A 137 15.96 -6.27 -14.88
N ASN A 138 15.15 -5.38 -15.44
CA ASN A 138 13.77 -5.61 -15.90
C ASN A 138 12.77 -5.92 -14.79
N ALA A 139 12.99 -5.40 -13.58
CA ALA A 139 12.01 -5.42 -12.51
C ALA A 139 10.91 -4.38 -12.77
N ASN A 140 9.67 -4.71 -12.41
CA ASN A 140 8.58 -3.75 -12.43
C ASN A 140 8.50 -2.97 -11.11
N ASP A 141 7.71 -1.90 -11.10
CA ASP A 141 7.56 -1.01 -9.97
C ASP A 141 7.15 -1.73 -8.65
N ALA A 142 6.28 -2.75 -8.75
CA ALA A 142 5.90 -3.54 -7.59
C ALA A 142 7.08 -4.39 -7.04
N ASP A 143 7.97 -4.89 -7.91
CA ASP A 143 9.19 -5.59 -7.48
C ASP A 143 10.14 -4.63 -6.76
N LEU A 144 10.33 -3.42 -7.30
CA LEU A 144 11.22 -2.43 -6.68
C LEU A 144 10.76 -2.06 -5.27
N ARG A 145 9.46 -1.91 -5.06
CA ARG A 145 8.91 -1.63 -3.72
C ARG A 145 9.12 -2.80 -2.76
N VAL A 146 8.97 -4.04 -3.20
CA VAL A 146 9.29 -5.22 -2.38
C VAL A 146 10.79 -5.25 -2.05
N TRP A 147 11.67 -5.01 -3.03
CA TRP A 147 13.12 -4.97 -2.82
C TRP A 147 13.54 -3.83 -1.88
N TYR A 148 12.85 -2.71 -1.91
CA TYR A 148 13.08 -1.60 -0.98
C TYR A 148 12.85 -2.01 0.48
N VAL A 149 11.75 -2.71 0.75
CA VAL A 149 11.48 -3.24 2.11
C VAL A 149 12.50 -4.31 2.49
N ALA A 150 12.85 -5.20 1.56
CA ALA A 150 13.88 -6.24 1.77
C ALA A 150 15.26 -5.63 2.07
N ALA A 151 15.65 -4.58 1.36
CA ALA A 151 16.92 -3.88 1.59
C ALA A 151 16.98 -3.25 2.99
N ARG A 152 15.89 -2.63 3.44
CA ARG A 152 15.77 -2.08 4.80
C ARG A 152 15.84 -3.19 5.85
N ALA A 153 15.18 -4.33 5.60
CA ALA A 153 15.24 -5.48 6.50
C ALA A 153 16.66 -6.03 6.61
N ALA A 154 17.37 -6.19 5.48
CA ALA A 154 18.77 -6.61 5.46
C ALA A 154 19.67 -5.64 6.22
N ALA A 155 19.52 -4.33 6.00
CA ALA A 155 20.27 -3.30 6.71
C ALA A 155 20.02 -3.38 8.23
N SER A 156 18.76 -3.50 8.65
CA SER A 156 18.38 -3.63 10.06
C SER A 156 18.92 -4.90 10.72
N ASN A 157 19.13 -5.97 9.93
CA ASN A 157 19.78 -7.22 10.38
C ASN A 157 21.33 -7.17 10.32
N GLY A 158 21.92 -6.04 9.93
CA GLY A 158 23.37 -5.87 9.77
C GLY A 158 23.97 -6.47 8.50
N ASP A 159 23.15 -7.02 7.59
CA ASP A 159 23.61 -7.50 6.27
C ASP A 159 23.66 -6.35 5.26
N THR A 160 24.63 -5.47 5.46
CA THR A 160 24.83 -4.29 4.60
C THR A 160 25.20 -4.65 3.16
N ALA A 161 25.82 -5.80 2.94
CA ALA A 161 26.17 -6.26 1.59
C ALA A 161 24.92 -6.60 0.77
N THR A 162 23.98 -7.32 1.35
CA THR A 162 22.70 -7.65 0.71
C THR A 162 21.83 -6.40 0.54
N ALA A 163 21.78 -5.53 1.56
CA ALA A 163 21.08 -4.25 1.47
C ALA A 163 21.60 -3.39 0.31
N ARG A 164 22.92 -3.28 0.15
CA ARG A 164 23.57 -2.53 -0.94
C ARG A 164 23.23 -3.12 -2.30
N ARG A 165 23.35 -4.44 -2.46
CA ARG A 165 22.98 -5.10 -3.73
C ARG A 165 21.53 -4.82 -4.14
N SER A 166 20.61 -4.83 -3.18
CA SER A 166 19.21 -4.54 -3.45
C SER A 166 18.99 -3.07 -3.81
N ALA A 167 19.66 -2.14 -3.13
CA ALA A 167 19.60 -0.71 -3.44
C ALA A 167 20.15 -0.41 -4.84
N ASP A 168 21.30 -0.98 -5.20
CA ASP A 168 21.91 -0.82 -6.54
C ASP A 168 20.98 -1.37 -7.64
N ALA A 169 20.31 -2.49 -7.40
CA ALA A 169 19.35 -3.06 -8.34
C ALA A 169 18.11 -2.22 -8.50
N ILE A 170 17.63 -1.55 -7.43
CA ILE A 170 16.52 -0.58 -7.52
C ILE A 170 16.92 0.58 -8.43
N VAL A 171 18.07 1.21 -8.20
CA VAL A 171 18.57 2.33 -9.00
C VAL A 171 18.81 1.95 -10.45
N LEU A 172 19.28 0.72 -10.71
CA LEU A 172 19.47 0.19 -12.07
C LEU A 172 18.16 0.18 -12.87
N ASN A 173 17.02 -0.10 -12.21
CA ASN A 173 15.71 -0.19 -12.85
C ASN A 173 14.97 1.15 -12.85
N ASP A 174 15.08 1.92 -11.77
CA ASP A 174 14.50 3.26 -11.63
C ASP A 174 15.47 4.20 -10.89
N PRO A 175 16.25 5.00 -11.60
CA PRO A 175 17.16 5.98 -10.98
C PRO A 175 16.45 7.08 -10.19
N SER A 176 15.14 7.23 -10.38
CA SER A 176 14.30 8.22 -9.69
C SER A 176 13.48 7.64 -8.54
N PHE A 177 13.72 6.39 -8.16
CA PHE A 177 12.95 5.70 -7.13
C PHE A 177 12.87 6.49 -5.82
N ALA A 178 11.64 6.79 -5.40
CA ALA A 178 11.41 7.51 -4.16
C ALA A 178 11.88 6.69 -2.95
N GLY A 179 12.69 7.30 -2.07
CA GLY A 179 13.24 6.64 -0.88
C GLY A 179 14.68 6.12 -1.03
N HIS A 180 15.31 6.23 -2.20
CA HIS A 180 16.69 5.81 -2.42
C HIS A 180 17.67 6.47 -1.41
N ASP A 181 17.61 7.80 -1.25
CA ASP A 181 18.49 8.54 -0.35
C ASP A 181 18.29 8.12 1.12
N ALA A 182 17.04 7.84 1.50
CA ALA A 182 16.72 7.35 2.85
C ALA A 182 17.32 5.95 3.08
N LEU A 183 17.20 5.06 2.08
CA LEU A 183 17.77 3.72 2.13
C LEU A 183 19.29 3.74 2.23
N ASP A 184 19.96 4.59 1.43
CA ASP A 184 21.42 4.77 1.50
C ASP A 184 21.87 5.23 2.89
N SER A 185 21.12 6.14 3.49
CA SER A 185 21.36 6.63 4.85
C SER A 185 21.16 5.54 5.91
N GLU A 186 20.15 4.68 5.75
CA GLU A 186 19.90 3.53 6.64
C GLU A 186 21.06 2.52 6.55
N ILE A 187 21.50 2.17 5.34
CA ILE A 187 22.61 1.23 5.10
C ILE A 187 23.90 1.76 5.70
N ALA A 188 24.20 3.06 5.53
CA ALA A 188 25.40 3.67 6.08
C ALA A 188 25.45 3.67 7.62
N LYS A 189 24.29 3.75 8.30
CA LYS A 189 24.19 3.70 9.76
C LYS A 189 24.34 2.28 10.32
N SER A 190 24.11 1.26 9.51
CA SER A 190 24.16 -0.16 9.88
C SER A 190 25.55 -0.79 9.62
N SER A 191 26.52 0.01 9.11
CA SER A 191 27.87 -0.42 8.71
C SER A 191 28.90 -0.25 9.89
#